data_4f2e892a4a6b1bb7f0ef2a0ca16e5c8f
#
_entry.id   4f2e892a4a6b1bb7f0ef2a0ca16e5c8f
#
_cell.length_a   1.000
_cell.length_b   1.000
_cell.length_c   1.000
_cell.angle_alpha   90.00
_cell.angle_beta   90.00
_cell.angle_gamma   90.00
#
_symmetry.space_group_name_H-M   'P 1'
#
loop_
_entity.id
_entity.type
_entity.pdbx_description
1 polymer ?
#
loop_
_entity_poly.entity_id
_entity_poly.type
_entity_poly.pdbx_seq_one_letter_code
_entity_poly.pdbx_strand_id
1 'polypeptide(L)'
;MANFGGLLRKMNGSVGDLTFKQVKGQTIVSEKVTQVSNPRTEPMMRQRYKWTNIGAMFRGIRPLLDNGFETKEGMQTDYNKFMQINLQKTPVYLTKQQVAAGACVAAPYQITQGSLQPIVITGEGRNAATNIFIADLTLGASTTVSDFSKSVIANNPNFHSGDQISYFIIKQKMDETSGIPYCTFAGHKVILTIFVFWTKSRFFRK
;
A
#
# COMPACT_ATOMS: atom_id res chain seq x y z
N MET A 1 -22.15 14.22 -19.35
CA MET A 1 -21.08 13.50 -20.09
C MET A 1 -21.72 12.60 -21.12
N ALA A 2 -21.25 12.65 -22.36
CA ALA A 2 -21.68 11.74 -23.41
C ALA A 2 -20.58 10.72 -23.71
N ASN A 3 -20.97 9.49 -24.01
CA ASN A 3 -20.05 8.40 -24.37
C ASN A 3 -20.24 8.07 -25.85
N PHE A 4 -19.16 8.11 -26.62
CA PHE A 4 -19.18 7.89 -28.05
C PHE A 4 -18.47 6.60 -28.43
N GLY A 5 -19.19 5.73 -29.15
CA GLY A 5 -18.61 4.56 -29.82
C GLY A 5 -18.37 4.83 -31.32
N GLY A 6 -17.60 4.01 -31.98
CA GLY A 6 -17.37 4.11 -33.44
C GLY A 6 -16.24 5.04 -33.85
N LEU A 7 -16.48 5.91 -34.83
CA LEU A 7 -15.47 6.74 -35.50
C LEU A 7 -14.64 7.64 -34.55
N LEU A 8 -15.22 8.05 -33.42
CA LEU A 8 -14.58 8.91 -32.41
C LEU A 8 -13.85 8.14 -31.31
N ARG A 9 -13.68 6.82 -31.46
CA ARG A 9 -13.22 5.92 -30.41
C ARG A 9 -11.80 6.19 -29.90
N LYS A 10 -10.98 6.96 -30.61
CA LYS A 10 -9.57 7.24 -30.25
C LYS A 10 -9.25 8.74 -30.20
N MET A 11 -10.26 9.61 -30.18
CA MET A 11 -9.98 11.04 -30.09
C MET A 11 -9.50 11.43 -28.69
N ASN A 12 -8.47 12.25 -28.64
CA ASN A 12 -7.94 12.84 -27.42
C ASN A 12 -7.52 14.28 -27.72
N GLY A 13 -7.89 15.21 -26.83
CA GLY A 13 -7.59 16.64 -27.01
C GLY A 13 -8.83 17.51 -26.95
N SER A 14 -8.71 18.78 -27.34
CA SER A 14 -9.81 19.74 -27.33
C SER A 14 -10.06 20.30 -28.73
N VAL A 15 -11.33 20.41 -29.11
CA VAL A 15 -11.78 21.01 -30.38
C VAL A 15 -12.89 21.98 -30.03
N GLY A 16 -12.65 23.29 -30.24
CA GLY A 16 -13.58 24.34 -29.83
C GLY A 16 -13.88 24.25 -28.32
N ASP A 17 -15.14 24.19 -27.98
CA ASP A 17 -15.63 24.11 -26.61
C ASP A 17 -15.75 22.69 -26.08
N LEU A 18 -15.29 21.68 -26.84
CA LEU A 18 -15.34 20.27 -26.44
C LEU A 18 -13.96 19.74 -26.12
N THR A 19 -13.89 18.91 -25.06
CA THR A 19 -12.71 18.16 -24.66
C THR A 19 -13.00 16.67 -24.73
N PHE A 20 -12.15 15.95 -25.45
CA PHE A 20 -12.19 14.49 -25.62
C PHE A 20 -11.14 13.85 -24.73
N LYS A 21 -11.53 12.87 -23.94
CA LYS A 21 -10.62 12.10 -23.06
C LYS A 21 -10.84 10.62 -23.25
N GLN A 22 -9.74 9.88 -23.29
CA GLN A 22 -9.79 8.42 -23.27
C GLN A 22 -9.75 7.92 -21.81
N VAL A 23 -10.80 7.24 -21.40
CA VAL A 23 -10.88 6.64 -20.06
C VAL A 23 -11.33 5.20 -20.21
N LYS A 24 -10.47 4.27 -19.80
CA LYS A 24 -10.78 2.82 -19.85
C LYS A 24 -11.24 2.32 -21.23
N GLY A 25 -10.64 2.82 -22.30
CA GLY A 25 -10.98 2.44 -23.67
C GLY A 25 -12.25 3.11 -24.24
N GLN A 26 -12.86 4.00 -23.49
CA GLN A 26 -14.01 4.79 -23.92
C GLN A 26 -13.63 6.25 -24.16
N THR A 27 -14.16 6.85 -25.21
CA THR A 27 -14.02 8.29 -25.45
C THR A 27 -15.11 9.04 -24.70
N ILE A 28 -14.72 9.86 -23.74
CA ILE A 28 -15.62 10.74 -23.01
C ILE A 28 -15.48 12.13 -23.58
N VAL A 29 -16.62 12.74 -23.91
CA VAL A 29 -16.70 14.12 -24.37
C VAL A 29 -17.31 14.97 -23.27
N SER A 30 -16.65 16.06 -22.96
CA SER A 30 -17.12 17.03 -21.97
C SER A 30 -16.92 18.43 -22.51
N GLU A 31 -17.70 19.38 -22.03
CA GLU A 31 -17.47 20.80 -22.30
C GLU A 31 -16.10 21.20 -21.77
N LYS A 32 -15.41 22.04 -22.50
CA LYS A 32 -14.13 22.61 -22.10
C LYS A 32 -14.35 23.57 -20.94
N VAL A 33 -13.72 23.29 -19.82
CA VAL A 33 -13.78 24.16 -18.66
C VAL A 33 -12.94 25.40 -18.93
N THR A 34 -13.57 26.55 -19.07
CA THR A 34 -12.90 27.84 -19.31
C THR A 34 -12.55 28.58 -18.03
N GLN A 35 -13.35 28.40 -16.99
CA GLN A 35 -13.07 28.97 -15.67
C GLN A 35 -13.13 27.88 -14.60
N VAL A 36 -12.05 27.74 -13.84
CA VAL A 36 -11.98 26.81 -12.72
C VAL A 36 -12.05 27.62 -11.42
N SER A 37 -13.16 27.50 -10.71
CA SER A 37 -13.20 27.95 -9.32
C SER A 37 -12.38 27.02 -8.46
N ASN A 38 -11.41 27.58 -7.75
CA ASN A 38 -10.58 26.84 -6.82
C ASN A 38 -10.77 27.40 -5.39
N PRO A 39 -11.93 27.20 -4.78
CA PRO A 39 -12.21 27.72 -3.46
C PRO A 39 -11.23 27.09 -2.45
N ARG A 40 -10.74 27.93 -1.53
CA ARG A 40 -9.83 27.52 -0.47
C ARG A 40 -10.53 27.59 0.88
N THR A 41 -11.76 27.10 0.93
CA THR A 41 -12.47 26.99 2.21
C THR A 41 -11.77 26.00 3.13
N GLU A 42 -11.89 26.19 4.42
CA GLU A 42 -11.23 25.35 5.42
C GLU A 42 -11.57 23.85 5.26
N PRO A 43 -12.83 23.44 5.06
CA PRO A 43 -13.16 22.02 4.83
C PRO A 43 -12.47 21.42 3.61
N MET A 44 -12.38 22.18 2.51
CA MET A 44 -11.67 21.73 1.30
C MET A 44 -10.17 21.60 1.54
N MET A 45 -9.58 22.54 2.28
CA MET A 45 -8.16 22.48 2.60
C MET A 45 -7.85 21.28 3.51
N ARG A 46 -8.68 21.00 4.50
CA ARG A 46 -8.57 19.78 5.34
C ARG A 46 -8.59 18.51 4.48
N GLN A 47 -9.53 18.42 3.54
CA GLN A 47 -9.61 17.27 2.63
C GLN A 47 -8.35 17.15 1.75
N ARG A 48 -7.83 18.24 1.21
CA ARG A 48 -6.58 18.26 0.43
C ARG A 48 -5.38 17.81 1.27
N TYR A 49 -5.29 18.22 2.53
CA TYR A 49 -4.21 17.79 3.42
C TYR A 49 -4.27 16.29 3.70
N LYS A 50 -5.48 15.74 3.89
CA LYS A 50 -5.66 14.28 3.98
C LYS A 50 -5.13 13.56 2.75
N TRP A 51 -5.52 14.01 1.56
CA TRP A 51 -5.07 13.43 0.29
C TRP A 51 -3.56 13.49 0.13
N THR A 52 -2.96 14.63 0.44
CA THR A 52 -1.51 14.84 0.35
C THR A 52 -0.77 13.91 1.31
N ASN A 53 -1.23 13.79 2.54
CA ASN A 53 -0.61 12.94 3.55
C ASN A 53 -0.69 11.45 3.16
N ILE A 54 -1.87 10.97 2.75
CA ILE A 54 -2.02 9.59 2.28
C ILE A 54 -1.12 9.31 1.07
N GLY A 55 -1.06 10.24 0.11
CA GLY A 55 -0.20 10.11 -1.05
C GLY A 55 1.29 10.05 -0.68
N ALA A 56 1.73 10.81 0.31
CA ALA A 56 3.09 10.76 0.83
C ALA A 56 3.37 9.40 1.51
N MET A 57 2.45 8.93 2.35
CA MET A 57 2.55 7.62 2.99
C MET A 57 2.63 6.49 1.96
N PHE A 58 1.71 6.46 0.99
CA PHE A 58 1.71 5.42 -0.04
C PHE A 58 3.01 5.39 -0.84
N ARG A 59 3.56 6.56 -1.22
CA ARG A 59 4.84 6.63 -1.92
C ARG A 59 5.99 6.03 -1.10
N GLY A 60 6.00 6.30 0.21
CA GLY A 60 7.02 5.78 1.12
C GLY A 60 6.97 4.25 1.28
N ILE A 61 5.77 3.66 1.36
CA ILE A 61 5.60 2.22 1.55
C ILE A 61 5.52 1.42 0.24
N ARG A 62 5.28 2.08 -0.91
CA ARG A 62 5.10 1.41 -2.21
C ARG A 62 6.18 0.39 -2.55
N PRO A 63 7.49 0.66 -2.33
CA PRO A 63 8.54 -0.30 -2.64
C PRO A 63 8.47 -1.60 -1.82
N LEU A 64 7.73 -1.54 -0.69
CA LEU A 64 7.58 -2.65 0.25
C LEU A 64 6.28 -3.43 0.03
N LEU A 65 5.30 -2.82 -0.67
CA LEU A 65 4.01 -3.43 -0.99
C LEU A 65 4.09 -4.12 -2.35
N ASP A 66 4.02 -5.44 -2.33
CA ASP A 66 3.79 -6.23 -3.55
C ASP A 66 2.34 -6.75 -3.49
N ASN A 67 1.48 -6.27 -4.39
CA ASN A 67 0.09 -6.72 -4.50
C ASN A 67 -0.68 -6.73 -3.17
N GLY A 68 -0.53 -5.68 -2.36
CA GLY A 68 -1.11 -5.59 -1.03
C GLY A 68 -2.64 -5.65 -0.97
N PHE A 69 -3.32 -5.49 -2.10
CA PHE A 69 -4.78 -5.51 -2.19
C PHE A 69 -5.25 -6.54 -3.22
N GLU A 70 -5.73 -7.67 -2.73
CA GLU A 70 -6.26 -8.75 -3.55
C GLU A 70 -7.61 -8.37 -4.16
N THR A 71 -8.51 -7.79 -3.37
CA THR A 71 -9.86 -7.41 -3.79
C THR A 71 -9.89 -6.01 -4.41
N LYS A 72 -9.68 -5.95 -5.71
CA LYS A 72 -9.81 -4.71 -6.49
C LYS A 72 -10.98 -4.82 -7.46
N GLU A 73 -11.83 -3.81 -7.49
CA GLU A 73 -12.96 -3.76 -8.42
C GLU A 73 -12.52 -3.21 -9.78
N GLY A 74 -12.75 -3.97 -10.83
CA GLY A 74 -12.44 -3.57 -12.19
C GLY A 74 -10.96 -3.18 -12.39
N MET A 75 -10.70 -1.98 -12.91
CA MET A 75 -9.35 -1.47 -13.18
C MET A 75 -8.79 -0.61 -12.02
N GLN A 76 -9.19 -0.88 -10.79
CA GLN A 76 -8.71 -0.16 -9.62
C GLN A 76 -7.24 -0.48 -9.35
N THR A 77 -6.42 0.54 -9.09
CA THR A 77 -5.01 0.39 -8.71
C THR A 77 -4.88 0.21 -7.19
N ASP A 78 -3.73 -0.33 -6.73
CA ASP A 78 -3.42 -0.43 -5.30
C ASP A 78 -3.46 0.95 -4.61
N TYR A 79 -2.99 1.99 -5.29
CA TYR A 79 -3.10 3.36 -4.82
C TYR A 79 -4.56 3.79 -4.58
N ASN A 80 -5.44 3.55 -5.56
CA ASN A 80 -6.86 3.94 -5.43
C ASN A 80 -7.55 3.17 -4.30
N LYS A 81 -7.21 1.88 -4.14
CA LYS A 81 -7.75 1.06 -3.05
C LYS A 81 -7.24 1.53 -1.69
N PHE A 82 -5.94 1.80 -1.59
CA PHE A 82 -5.32 2.36 -0.38
C PHE A 82 -5.98 3.70 0.02
N MET A 83 -6.17 4.60 -0.95
CA MET A 83 -6.85 5.87 -0.72
C MET A 83 -8.29 5.67 -0.22
N GLN A 84 -9.06 4.81 -0.87
CA GLN A 84 -10.44 4.51 -0.53
C GLN A 84 -10.59 4.04 0.92
N ILE A 85 -9.74 3.10 1.35
CA ILE A 85 -9.82 2.49 2.68
C ILE A 85 -9.33 3.45 3.77
N ASN A 86 -8.34 4.28 3.47
CA ASN A 86 -7.61 5.03 4.49
C ASN A 86 -7.97 6.50 4.60
N LEU A 87 -8.75 7.06 3.66
CA LEU A 87 -9.06 8.49 3.65
C LEU A 87 -9.72 8.95 4.97
N GLN A 88 -10.62 8.14 5.53
CA GLN A 88 -11.28 8.45 6.78
C GLN A 88 -10.37 8.30 8.02
N LYS A 89 -9.33 7.47 7.92
CA LYS A 89 -8.38 7.22 9.00
C LYS A 89 -7.25 8.26 9.07
N THR A 90 -7.16 9.13 8.07
CA THR A 90 -6.07 10.09 7.94
C THR A 90 -6.27 11.25 8.91
N PRO A 91 -5.32 11.53 9.80
CA PRO A 91 -5.36 12.70 10.67
C PRO A 91 -5.21 13.99 9.86
N VAL A 92 -5.75 15.08 10.40
CA VAL A 92 -5.64 16.43 9.80
C VAL A 92 -4.99 17.35 10.82
N TYR A 93 -3.70 17.15 11.05
CA TYR A 93 -2.93 17.96 12.00
C TYR A 93 -1.95 18.93 11.31
N LEU A 94 -1.84 18.82 9.98
CA LEU A 94 -0.87 19.59 9.21
C LEU A 94 -1.37 21.00 8.93
N THR A 95 -0.49 21.99 9.11
CA THR A 95 -0.70 23.35 8.63
C THR A 95 -0.42 23.44 7.13
N LYS A 96 -0.89 24.52 6.50
CA LYS A 96 -0.62 24.78 5.08
C LYS A 96 0.87 24.84 4.78
N GLN A 97 1.67 25.43 5.67
CA GLN A 97 3.13 25.53 5.53
C GLN A 97 3.79 24.16 5.62
N GLN A 98 3.40 23.33 6.59
CA GLN A 98 3.92 21.98 6.74
C GLN A 98 3.61 21.11 5.51
N VAL A 99 2.39 21.20 4.97
CA VAL A 99 2.03 20.47 3.75
C VAL A 99 2.86 20.92 2.54
N ALA A 100 3.08 22.22 2.39
CA ALA A 100 3.93 22.75 1.32
C ALA A 100 5.39 22.30 1.45
N ALA A 101 5.87 22.09 2.67
CA ALA A 101 7.20 21.58 2.97
C ALA A 101 7.29 20.04 2.92
N GLY A 102 6.24 19.35 2.53
CA GLY A 102 6.25 17.88 2.36
C GLY A 102 6.05 17.08 3.64
N ALA A 103 5.45 17.68 4.66
CA ALA A 103 5.15 16.98 5.91
C ALA A 103 4.37 15.68 5.70
N CYS A 104 4.69 14.68 6.52
CA CYS A 104 4.04 13.38 6.52
C CYS A 104 3.78 12.92 7.96
N VAL A 105 2.54 12.58 8.27
CA VAL A 105 2.09 12.12 9.59
C VAL A 105 1.62 10.69 9.50
N ALA A 106 2.14 9.83 10.38
CA ALA A 106 1.72 8.45 10.50
C ALA A 106 0.29 8.36 11.08
N ALA A 107 -0.45 7.37 10.58
CA ALA A 107 -1.78 7.03 11.07
C ALA A 107 -1.95 5.50 10.98
N PRO A 108 -2.94 4.92 11.66
CA PRO A 108 -3.19 3.48 11.62
C PRO A 108 -3.81 3.07 10.28
N TYR A 109 -3.01 3.20 9.23
CA TYR A 109 -3.42 2.84 7.87
C TYR A 109 -3.50 1.33 7.70
N GLN A 110 -4.55 0.90 7.01
CA GLN A 110 -4.64 -0.46 6.51
C GLN A 110 -3.84 -0.55 5.22
N ILE A 111 -2.78 -1.34 5.23
CA ILE A 111 -1.82 -1.46 4.13
C ILE A 111 -2.10 -2.64 3.22
N THR A 112 -2.87 -3.62 3.69
CA THR A 112 -3.21 -4.82 2.92
C THR A 112 -4.68 -5.18 3.11
N GLN A 113 -5.26 -5.85 2.13
CA GLN A 113 -6.59 -6.46 2.21
C GLN A 113 -6.66 -7.67 1.27
N GLY A 114 -6.97 -8.82 1.82
CA GLY A 114 -7.09 -10.07 1.08
C GLY A 114 -7.90 -11.11 1.84
N SER A 115 -7.91 -12.32 1.34
CA SER A 115 -8.62 -13.48 1.88
C SER A 115 -7.86 -14.19 2.99
N LEU A 116 -6.55 -13.95 3.13
CA LEU A 116 -5.73 -14.57 4.15
C LEU A 116 -6.07 -14.07 5.56
N GLN A 117 -5.95 -14.95 6.53
CA GLN A 117 -6.11 -14.59 7.93
C GLN A 117 -5.10 -13.49 8.31
N PRO A 118 -5.55 -12.38 8.92
CA PRO A 118 -4.66 -11.30 9.29
C PRO A 118 -3.66 -11.73 10.37
N ILE A 119 -2.41 -11.31 10.22
CA ILE A 119 -1.42 -11.41 11.27
C ILE A 119 -1.72 -10.30 12.28
N VAL A 120 -2.02 -10.69 13.50
CA VAL A 120 -2.31 -9.76 14.60
C VAL A 120 -1.08 -9.64 15.48
N ILE A 121 -0.69 -8.41 15.78
CA ILE A 121 0.40 -8.12 16.72
C ILE A 121 -0.22 -7.49 17.96
N THR A 122 0.05 -8.08 19.12
CA THR A 122 -0.40 -7.60 20.42
C THR A 122 0.80 -7.27 21.31
N GLY A 123 0.63 -6.31 22.24
CA GLY A 123 1.73 -5.85 23.08
C GLY A 123 2.66 -4.86 22.42
N GLU A 124 3.68 -4.44 23.14
CA GLU A 124 4.65 -3.45 22.70
C GLU A 124 6.11 -3.88 23.01
N GLY A 125 7.02 -3.42 22.17
CA GLY A 125 8.46 -3.63 22.35
C GLY A 125 8.84 -5.10 22.43
N ARG A 126 9.52 -5.51 23.53
CA ARG A 126 9.97 -6.90 23.72
C ARG A 126 8.85 -7.87 24.09
N ASN A 127 7.70 -7.36 24.50
CA ASN A 127 6.53 -8.17 24.87
C ASN A 127 5.53 -8.28 23.72
N ALA A 128 5.93 -7.86 22.51
CA ALA A 128 5.08 -8.02 21.33
C ALA A 128 4.90 -9.51 21.01
N ALA A 129 3.66 -9.93 20.86
CA ALA A 129 3.30 -11.29 20.49
C ALA A 129 2.49 -11.26 19.19
N THR A 130 2.53 -12.35 18.45
CA THR A 130 1.79 -12.52 17.21
C THR A 130 0.93 -13.79 17.27
N ASN A 131 -0.07 -13.87 16.40
CA ASN A 131 -0.87 -15.08 16.23
C ASN A 131 -0.19 -16.13 15.33
N ILE A 132 1.09 -15.91 14.95
CA ILE A 132 1.89 -16.93 14.26
C ILE A 132 2.45 -17.88 15.33
N PHE A 133 2.05 -19.13 15.26
CA PHE A 133 2.51 -20.15 16.18
C PHE A 133 3.80 -20.81 15.68
N ILE A 134 4.83 -20.83 16.52
CA ILE A 134 6.17 -21.39 16.20
C ILE A 134 6.55 -22.59 17.09
N ALA A 135 5.57 -23.11 17.82
CA ALA A 135 5.76 -24.21 18.79
C ALA A 135 6.93 -23.95 19.75
N ASP A 136 7.80 -24.94 19.91
CA ASP A 136 8.94 -24.88 20.84
C ASP A 136 10.18 -24.18 20.28
N LEU A 137 10.08 -23.55 19.11
CA LEU A 137 11.22 -22.85 18.52
C LEU A 137 11.55 -21.59 19.31
N THR A 138 12.69 -21.60 19.97
CA THR A 138 13.25 -20.42 20.64
C THR A 138 14.03 -19.60 19.62
N LEU A 139 13.58 -18.35 19.38
CA LEU A 139 14.26 -17.44 18.46
C LEU A 139 15.53 -16.89 19.12
N GLY A 140 16.66 -17.09 18.48
CA GLY A 140 17.95 -16.62 18.92
C GLY A 140 18.88 -16.26 17.75
N ALA A 141 20.08 -15.80 18.06
CA ALA A 141 21.06 -15.42 17.04
C ALA A 141 21.48 -16.57 16.10
N SER A 142 21.31 -17.81 16.53
CA SER A 142 21.62 -19.01 15.74
C SER A 142 20.43 -19.56 14.96
N THR A 143 19.22 -19.01 15.14
CA THR A 143 18.03 -19.47 14.43
C THR A 143 18.11 -19.08 12.97
N THR A 144 18.04 -20.05 12.07
CA THR A 144 18.05 -19.79 10.63
C THR A 144 16.64 -19.50 10.10
N VAL A 145 16.56 -18.82 8.96
CA VAL A 145 15.29 -18.61 8.25
C VAL A 145 14.62 -19.94 7.89
N SER A 146 15.43 -20.98 7.60
CA SER A 146 14.92 -22.33 7.31
C SER A 146 14.22 -22.96 8.51
N ASP A 147 14.81 -22.85 9.71
CA ASP A 147 14.22 -23.41 10.93
C ASP A 147 12.92 -22.68 11.30
N PHE A 148 12.94 -21.35 11.20
CA PHE A 148 11.75 -20.54 11.37
C PHE A 148 10.65 -20.94 10.36
N SER A 149 10.99 -21.07 9.08
CA SER A 149 10.03 -21.43 8.02
C SER A 149 9.41 -22.81 8.26
N LYS A 150 10.23 -23.80 8.63
CA LYS A 150 9.74 -25.15 8.96
C LYS A 150 8.75 -25.11 10.11
N SER A 151 9.10 -24.39 11.20
CA SER A 151 8.24 -24.27 12.36
C SER A 151 6.93 -23.56 12.03
N VAL A 152 6.96 -22.43 11.32
CA VAL A 152 5.77 -21.69 10.93
C VAL A 152 4.84 -22.54 10.07
N ILE A 153 5.37 -23.19 9.03
CA ILE A 153 4.55 -24.00 8.10
C ILE A 153 3.97 -25.22 8.79
N ALA A 154 4.73 -25.87 9.68
CA ALA A 154 4.25 -27.04 10.40
C ALA A 154 3.12 -26.74 11.39
N ASN A 155 3.12 -25.57 11.99
CA ASN A 155 2.21 -25.22 13.08
C ASN A 155 1.08 -24.28 12.69
N ASN A 156 1.06 -23.77 11.46
CA ASN A 156 0.01 -22.87 10.99
C ASN A 156 -0.53 -23.34 9.64
N PRO A 157 -1.77 -23.81 9.56
CA PRO A 157 -2.33 -24.41 8.35
C PRO A 157 -2.48 -23.42 7.18
N ASN A 158 -2.43 -22.13 7.47
CA ASN A 158 -2.60 -21.06 6.47
C ASN A 158 -1.28 -20.63 5.81
N PHE A 159 -0.13 -21.19 6.24
CA PHE A 159 1.17 -20.88 5.66
C PHE A 159 1.72 -22.06 4.85
N HIS A 160 2.27 -21.73 3.69
CA HIS A 160 2.82 -22.71 2.75
C HIS A 160 4.27 -22.34 2.38
N SER A 161 4.97 -23.30 1.83
CA SER A 161 6.32 -23.06 1.29
C SER A 161 6.22 -22.12 0.08
N GLY A 162 6.99 -21.05 0.08
CA GLY A 162 6.95 -20.00 -0.93
C GLY A 162 6.18 -18.75 -0.49
N ASP A 163 5.42 -18.83 0.60
CA ASP A 163 4.73 -17.65 1.14
C ASP A 163 5.73 -16.61 1.63
N GLN A 164 5.36 -15.35 1.49
CA GLN A 164 6.17 -14.22 1.90
C GLN A 164 5.55 -13.48 3.07
N ILE A 165 6.28 -13.38 4.17
CA ILE A 165 5.95 -12.49 5.28
C ILE A 165 6.71 -11.18 5.09
N SER A 166 5.99 -10.08 5.00
CA SER A 166 6.57 -8.74 4.92
C SER A 166 6.21 -7.95 6.17
N TYR A 167 7.17 -7.28 6.77
CA TYR A 167 6.91 -6.38 7.89
C TYR A 167 7.53 -5.01 7.65
N PHE A 168 6.87 -3.99 8.17
CA PHE A 168 7.27 -2.61 7.99
C PHE A 168 7.39 -1.92 9.34
N ILE A 169 8.40 -1.09 9.44
CA ILE A 169 8.56 -0.18 10.56
C ILE A 169 8.37 1.23 10.03
N ILE A 170 7.35 1.90 10.51
CA ILE A 170 7.09 3.30 10.19
C ILE A 170 7.44 4.11 11.42
N LYS A 171 8.43 5.00 11.31
CA LYS A 171 8.83 5.89 12.39
C LYS A 171 8.49 7.32 12.01
N GLN A 172 7.65 7.97 12.80
CA GLN A 172 7.43 9.41 12.68
C GLN A 172 8.49 10.14 13.47
N LYS A 173 9.08 11.15 12.85
CA LYS A 173 10.06 12.04 13.43
C LYS A 173 9.62 13.48 13.20
N MET A 174 10.20 14.40 13.98
CA MET A 174 10.06 15.82 13.81
C MET A 174 11.42 16.38 13.41
N ASP A 175 11.48 17.16 12.36
CA ASP A 175 12.67 17.93 12.04
C ASP A 175 12.84 19.03 13.09
N GLU A 176 13.96 19.02 13.80
CA GLU A 176 14.22 19.93 14.93
C GLU A 176 14.34 21.39 14.49
N THR A 177 14.76 21.64 13.26
CA THR A 177 14.99 22.97 12.73
C THR A 177 13.71 23.59 12.19
N SER A 178 12.93 22.83 11.44
CA SER A 178 11.74 23.31 10.74
C SER A 178 10.43 23.00 11.45
N GLY A 179 10.43 22.12 12.46
CA GLY A 179 9.22 21.63 13.11
C GLY A 179 8.29 20.82 12.18
N ILE A 180 8.85 20.26 11.11
CA ILE A 180 8.08 19.51 10.11
C ILE A 180 8.07 18.04 10.47
N PRO A 181 6.89 17.39 10.63
CA PRO A 181 6.79 15.98 10.85
C PRO A 181 7.09 15.21 9.54
N TYR A 182 7.93 14.21 9.62
CA TYR A 182 8.21 13.30 8.50
C TYR A 182 8.22 11.84 8.95
N CYS A 183 7.98 10.93 8.00
CA CYS A 183 7.99 9.51 8.26
C CYS A 183 9.19 8.85 7.56
N THR A 184 9.86 7.96 8.29
CA THR A 184 10.86 7.05 7.73
C THR A 184 10.27 5.66 7.65
N PHE A 185 10.57 4.95 6.57
CA PHE A 185 10.04 3.63 6.27
C PHE A 185 11.21 2.65 6.20
N ALA A 186 11.09 1.55 6.92
CA ALA A 186 11.96 0.40 6.78
C ALA A 186 11.10 -0.84 6.67
N GLY A 187 11.51 -1.81 5.87
CA GLY A 187 10.77 -3.04 5.71
C GLY A 187 11.71 -4.18 5.36
N HIS A 188 11.29 -5.37 5.73
CA HIS A 188 11.96 -6.61 5.44
C HIS A 188 10.95 -7.62 4.94
N LYS A 189 11.41 -8.53 4.08
CA LYS A 189 10.64 -9.63 3.53
C LYS A 189 11.31 -10.92 3.90
N VAL A 190 10.55 -11.87 4.40
CA VAL A 190 10.99 -13.23 4.70
C VAL A 190 10.19 -14.17 3.84
N ILE A 191 10.86 -14.96 3.01
CA ILE A 191 10.22 -15.99 2.20
C ILE A 191 10.31 -17.29 2.99
N LEU A 192 9.16 -17.90 3.26
CA LEU A 192 9.07 -19.19 3.94
C LEU A 192 9.50 -20.29 2.96
N THR A 193 10.71 -20.82 3.14
CA THR A 193 11.26 -21.85 2.24
C THR A 193 11.62 -23.09 3.03
N ILE A 194 11.02 -24.22 2.67
CA ILE A 194 11.48 -25.52 3.10
C ILE A 194 12.47 -26.01 2.04
N PHE A 195 13.76 -26.08 2.38
CA PHE A 195 14.74 -26.76 1.55
C PHE A 195 14.48 -28.26 1.64
N VAL A 196 13.76 -28.81 0.68
CA VAL A 196 13.76 -30.24 0.43
C VAL A 196 15.08 -30.52 -0.28
N PHE A 197 16.04 -31.13 0.42
CA PHE A 197 17.21 -31.71 -0.22
C PHE A 197 16.68 -32.85 -1.10
N TRP A 198 16.44 -32.55 -2.38
CA TRP A 198 16.33 -33.59 -3.37
C TRP A 198 17.73 -34.18 -3.52
N THR A 199 17.99 -35.28 -2.84
CA THR A 199 19.05 -36.19 -3.27
C THR A 199 18.73 -36.53 -4.72
N LYS A 200 19.67 -36.18 -5.61
CA LYS A 200 19.60 -36.46 -7.04
C LYS A 200 19.13 -37.89 -7.29
N SER A 201 17.87 -38.07 -7.64
CA SER A 201 17.43 -39.20 -8.45
C SER A 201 16.78 -38.60 -9.68
N ARG A 202 17.55 -38.59 -10.72
CA ARG A 202 17.18 -38.60 -12.14
C ARG A 202 15.70 -38.32 -12.42
N PHE A 203 15.39 -37.21 -13.07
CA PHE A 203 14.44 -37.23 -14.15
C PHE A 203 14.93 -36.36 -15.31
N PHE A 204 15.49 -37.09 -16.25
CA PHE A 204 15.54 -36.70 -17.66
C PHE A 204 14.14 -36.77 -18.27
N ARG A 205 13.95 -35.88 -19.29
CA ARG A 205 13.00 -35.97 -20.43
C ARG A 205 11.71 -35.20 -20.26
N LYS A 206 11.29 -34.47 -21.22
CA LYS A 206 11.63 -34.20 -22.64
C LYS A 206 11.20 -32.77 -22.97
#